data_d92cf61a424352f29f379fe9db541da0
#
_entry.id   d92cf61a424352f29f379fe9db541da0
#
_cell.length_a   1.000
_cell.length_b   1.000
_cell.length_c   1.000
_cell.angle_alpha   90.00
_cell.angle_beta   90.00
_cell.angle_gamma   90.00
#
_symmetry.space_group_name_H-M   'P 1'
#
loop_
_entity.id
_entity.type
_entity.pdbx_description
1 polymer ?
#
loop_
_entity_poly.entity_id
_entity_poly.type
_entity_poly.pdbx_seq_one_letter_code
_entity_poly.pdbx_strand_id
1 'polypeptide(L)'
;MQQQSTPGVLSPPQRRLFYGWWIVIIGCIQDAVKGGLFNTGFSLYFLPVLNELHLSRAATSLPFSLAKLESALIGPIAGYLIDRFEIRVMMILGTMMAGLGFVLLAFTHSYLTFLLVFTFLLASGFQVGFNHASMAAVNHWFLTKRGLAMSILQTGQAIGGVVLFPLVALAVLRLGWRSAALCSGGVIFLTLPLVLLIRRSPESMGLLPDGETEPPPSAAGVVARHRRRPRALVELTTKEALKTPAFWLIAGFHSLRNIPYTAVTVHLVPLLVWKGFDQSTAAFFVGLMSFSAVIVRPLTGWLGDRWPKQKIGATGVLLGGVGLGVLLCSGNGFWHMVLFVILFSFADGINSVTWALVGDLFGRKHFASIRGWVGMIQSFASMPAAVFTGWVYDQTHSYTYALLPFLVLYGLAALCLWKVSPPTQPRYPTA
;
A
#
# COMPACT_ATOMS: atom_id res chain seq x y z
N MET A 1 -41.57 56.16 9.20
CA MET A 1 -41.06 55.01 9.96
C MET A 1 -40.73 53.92 8.98
N GLN A 2 -39.47 53.86 8.54
CA GLN A 2 -38.92 52.79 7.69
C GLN A 2 -38.27 51.75 8.63
N GLN A 3 -38.82 50.53 8.64
CA GLN A 3 -38.23 49.36 9.31
C GLN A 3 -36.99 48.96 8.53
N GLN A 4 -35.82 49.14 9.13
CA GLN A 4 -34.57 48.49 8.71
C GLN A 4 -34.66 47.03 9.01
N SER A 5 -34.73 46.17 7.96
CA SER A 5 -34.57 44.76 8.06
C SER A 5 -33.11 44.41 8.41
N THR A 6 -32.93 43.89 9.61
CA THR A 6 -31.67 43.28 10.07
C THR A 6 -31.21 42.19 9.09
N PRO A 7 -29.97 42.20 8.60
CA PRO A 7 -29.44 41.13 7.76
C PRO A 7 -29.41 39.84 8.61
N GLY A 8 -30.10 38.80 8.13
CA GLY A 8 -30.13 37.50 8.77
C GLY A 8 -28.71 36.99 9.01
N VAL A 9 -28.42 36.66 10.24
CA VAL A 9 -27.22 35.94 10.66
C VAL A 9 -27.20 34.60 9.94
N LEU A 10 -26.40 34.48 8.89
CA LEU A 10 -26.16 33.21 8.23
C LEU A 10 -25.57 32.26 9.28
N SER A 11 -26.35 31.25 9.65
CA SER A 11 -25.88 30.17 10.49
C SER A 11 -24.56 29.60 9.93
N PRO A 12 -23.55 29.35 10.79
CA PRO A 12 -22.27 28.83 10.33
C PRO A 12 -22.51 27.51 9.57
N PRO A 13 -21.87 27.31 8.42
CA PRO A 13 -22.05 26.10 7.63
C PRO A 13 -21.74 24.92 8.51
N GLN A 14 -22.69 24.01 8.68
CA GLN A 14 -22.47 22.73 9.36
C GLN A 14 -21.24 22.09 8.72
N ARG A 15 -20.22 21.83 9.52
CA ARG A 15 -18.97 21.16 9.08
C ARG A 15 -19.31 19.72 8.70
N ARG A 16 -19.88 19.53 7.50
CA ARG A 16 -20.04 18.21 6.92
C ARG A 16 -18.64 17.64 6.67
N LEU A 17 -18.43 16.39 7.07
CA LEU A 17 -17.18 15.69 6.79
C LEU A 17 -16.89 15.77 5.28
N PHE A 18 -15.69 16.25 4.90
CA PHE A 18 -15.31 16.33 3.50
C PHE A 18 -15.44 14.94 2.83
N TYR A 19 -16.08 14.89 1.67
CA TYR A 19 -16.41 13.62 1.00
C TYR A 19 -15.19 12.76 0.71
N GLY A 20 -14.00 13.36 0.50
CA GLY A 20 -12.75 12.65 0.33
C GLY A 20 -12.43 11.66 1.46
N TRP A 21 -12.85 11.94 2.71
CA TRP A 21 -12.64 11.01 3.82
C TRP A 21 -13.50 9.73 3.70
N TRP A 22 -14.68 9.81 3.09
CA TRP A 22 -15.45 8.61 2.76
C TRP A 22 -14.72 7.73 1.75
N ILE A 23 -14.04 8.35 0.77
CA ILE A 23 -13.20 7.62 -0.18
C ILE A 23 -12.03 6.92 0.52
N VAL A 24 -11.41 7.58 1.49
CA VAL A 24 -10.34 6.98 2.32
C VAL A 24 -10.87 5.80 3.14
N ILE A 25 -12.04 5.94 3.77
CA ILE A 25 -12.68 4.88 4.56
C ILE A 25 -13.02 3.68 3.67
N ILE A 26 -13.63 3.91 2.52
CA ILE A 26 -13.96 2.84 1.55
C ILE A 26 -12.67 2.15 1.08
N GLY A 27 -11.64 2.92 0.73
CA GLY A 27 -10.34 2.37 0.35
C GLY A 27 -9.67 1.58 1.47
N CYS A 28 -9.81 2.03 2.74
CA CYS A 28 -9.32 1.33 3.92
C CYS A 28 -10.05 -0.02 4.11
N ILE A 29 -11.37 -0.06 3.93
CA ILE A 29 -12.16 -1.30 3.98
C ILE A 29 -11.73 -2.25 2.86
N GLN A 30 -11.54 -1.76 1.65
CA GLN A 30 -11.04 -2.56 0.53
C GLN A 30 -9.65 -3.14 0.82
N ASP A 31 -8.74 -2.31 1.33
CA ASP A 31 -7.40 -2.78 1.70
C ASP A 31 -7.45 -3.77 2.89
N ALA A 32 -8.42 -3.63 3.83
CA ALA A 32 -8.64 -4.59 4.90
C ALA A 32 -9.10 -5.95 4.35
N VAL A 33 -10.05 -5.94 3.44
CA VAL A 33 -10.53 -7.16 2.76
C VAL A 33 -9.37 -7.84 2.01
N LYS A 34 -8.58 -7.09 1.24
CA LYS A 34 -7.38 -7.61 0.57
C LYS A 34 -6.37 -8.16 1.57
N GLY A 35 -6.08 -7.43 2.64
CA GLY A 35 -5.13 -7.83 3.67
C GLY A 35 -5.52 -9.15 4.33
N GLY A 36 -6.75 -9.23 4.81
CA GLY A 36 -7.25 -10.36 5.59
C GLY A 36 -7.61 -11.60 4.77
N LEU A 37 -8.18 -11.44 3.57
CA LEU A 37 -8.60 -12.57 2.75
C LEU A 37 -7.51 -13.08 1.79
N PHE A 38 -6.72 -12.17 1.22
CA PHE A 38 -5.74 -12.53 0.18
C PHE A 38 -4.30 -12.55 0.69
N ASN A 39 -3.78 -11.45 1.27
CA ASN A 39 -2.36 -11.38 1.61
C ASN A 39 -1.98 -12.33 2.76
N THR A 40 -2.76 -12.34 3.84
CA THR A 40 -2.54 -13.23 4.99
C THR A 40 -3.48 -14.43 4.98
N GLY A 41 -4.76 -14.22 4.70
CA GLY A 41 -5.80 -15.24 4.78
C GLY A 41 -5.60 -16.40 3.82
N PHE A 42 -5.01 -16.16 2.66
CA PHE A 42 -4.82 -17.23 1.69
C PHE A 42 -3.87 -18.34 2.16
N SER A 43 -2.99 -18.05 3.11
CA SER A 43 -2.13 -19.09 3.73
C SER A 43 -2.94 -20.19 4.43
N LEU A 44 -4.17 -19.90 4.87
CA LEU A 44 -5.06 -20.86 5.50
C LEU A 44 -5.63 -21.88 4.53
N TYR A 45 -5.70 -21.54 3.25
CA TYR A 45 -6.15 -22.47 2.19
C TYR A 45 -5.03 -23.40 1.70
N PHE A 46 -3.77 -23.08 2.02
CA PHE A 46 -2.60 -23.79 1.50
C PHE A 46 -2.62 -25.29 1.82
N LEU A 47 -2.72 -25.65 3.10
CA LEU A 47 -2.71 -27.06 3.53
C LEU A 47 -3.96 -27.84 3.09
N PRO A 48 -5.18 -27.33 3.26
CA PRO A 48 -6.37 -28.01 2.76
C PRO A 48 -6.34 -28.30 1.25
N VAL A 49 -5.92 -27.32 0.44
CA VAL A 49 -5.81 -27.49 -1.03
C VAL A 49 -4.72 -28.50 -1.38
N LEU A 50 -3.56 -28.43 -0.72
CA LEU A 50 -2.45 -29.39 -0.89
C LEU A 50 -2.94 -30.82 -0.63
N ASN A 51 -3.64 -31.04 0.49
CA ASN A 51 -4.09 -32.38 0.89
C ASN A 51 -5.18 -32.91 -0.04
N GLU A 52 -6.15 -32.10 -0.43
CA GLU A 52 -7.29 -32.53 -1.25
C GLU A 52 -6.90 -32.78 -2.72
N LEU A 53 -6.03 -31.94 -3.27
CA LEU A 53 -5.56 -32.09 -4.66
C LEU A 53 -4.30 -33.00 -4.78
N HIS A 54 -3.84 -33.58 -3.67
CA HIS A 54 -2.63 -34.43 -3.61
C HIS A 54 -1.39 -33.76 -4.22
N LEU A 55 -1.20 -32.46 -3.96
CA LEU A 55 -0.13 -31.67 -4.54
C LEU A 55 1.16 -31.77 -3.72
N SER A 56 2.30 -31.54 -4.38
CA SER A 56 3.54 -31.26 -3.66
C SER A 56 3.52 -29.83 -3.06
N ARG A 57 4.33 -29.58 -2.04
CA ARG A 57 4.49 -28.22 -1.48
C ARG A 57 4.96 -27.21 -2.52
N ALA A 58 5.84 -27.63 -3.43
CA ALA A 58 6.30 -26.81 -4.55
C ALA A 58 5.15 -26.42 -5.48
N ALA A 59 4.31 -27.39 -5.88
CA ALA A 59 3.14 -27.14 -6.73
C ALA A 59 2.15 -26.16 -6.05
N THR A 60 1.91 -26.30 -4.75
CA THR A 60 0.99 -25.43 -4.01
C THR A 60 1.57 -24.00 -3.81
N SER A 61 2.90 -23.85 -3.84
CA SER A 61 3.57 -22.54 -3.74
C SER A 61 3.63 -21.79 -5.08
N LEU A 62 3.53 -22.48 -6.21
CA LEU A 62 3.66 -21.90 -7.53
C LEU A 62 2.63 -20.79 -7.82
N PRO A 63 1.32 -20.91 -7.44
CA PRO A 63 0.34 -19.85 -7.63
C PRO A 63 0.75 -18.53 -6.96
N PHE A 64 1.36 -18.58 -5.76
CA PHE A 64 1.85 -17.38 -5.07
C PHE A 64 3.01 -16.70 -5.81
N SER A 65 3.91 -17.51 -6.34
CA SER A 65 5.05 -16.98 -7.13
C SER A 65 4.57 -16.39 -8.44
N LEU A 66 3.63 -17.05 -9.12
CA LEU A 66 3.01 -16.54 -10.34
C LEU A 66 2.18 -15.27 -10.08
N ALA A 67 1.43 -15.20 -8.97
CA ALA A 67 0.69 -14.00 -8.60
C ALA A 67 1.61 -12.80 -8.32
N LYS A 68 2.79 -13.03 -7.73
CA LYS A 68 3.79 -11.97 -7.55
C LYS A 68 4.37 -11.50 -8.89
N LEU A 69 4.70 -12.43 -9.78
CA LEU A 69 5.19 -12.13 -11.12
C LEU A 69 4.13 -11.40 -11.94
N GLU A 70 2.90 -11.90 -11.93
CA GLU A 70 1.74 -11.29 -12.57
C GLU A 70 1.50 -9.86 -12.04
N SER A 71 1.49 -9.69 -10.72
CA SER A 71 1.33 -8.37 -10.07
C SER A 71 2.41 -7.37 -10.52
N ALA A 72 3.65 -7.85 -10.72
CA ALA A 72 4.72 -7.02 -11.27
C ALA A 72 4.45 -6.61 -12.72
N LEU A 73 4.04 -7.54 -13.57
CA LEU A 73 3.80 -7.31 -15.00
C LEU A 73 2.51 -6.52 -15.26
N ILE A 74 1.44 -6.81 -14.51
CA ILE A 74 0.14 -6.14 -14.66
C ILE A 74 0.16 -4.73 -14.07
N GLY A 75 1.06 -4.40 -13.15
CA GLY A 75 1.13 -3.08 -12.52
C GLY A 75 1.05 -1.90 -13.51
N PRO A 76 1.91 -1.81 -14.54
CA PRO A 76 1.84 -0.75 -15.55
C PRO A 76 0.54 -0.77 -16.36
N ILE A 77 0.02 -1.96 -16.70
CA ILE A 77 -1.22 -2.14 -17.48
C ILE A 77 -2.40 -1.68 -16.65
N ALA A 78 -2.52 -2.15 -15.42
CA ALA A 78 -3.56 -1.74 -14.48
C ALA A 78 -3.52 -0.23 -14.24
N GLY A 79 -2.33 0.34 -14.05
CA GLY A 79 -2.14 1.77 -13.92
C GLY A 79 -2.64 2.55 -15.12
N TYR A 80 -2.29 2.12 -16.33
CA TYR A 80 -2.78 2.73 -17.57
C TYR A 80 -4.31 2.65 -17.71
N LEU A 81 -4.89 1.49 -17.39
CA LEU A 81 -6.35 1.31 -17.43
C LEU A 81 -7.06 2.23 -16.42
N ILE A 82 -6.52 2.35 -15.20
CA ILE A 82 -7.09 3.21 -14.15
C ILE A 82 -7.01 4.70 -14.56
N ASP A 83 -5.92 5.13 -15.18
CA ASP A 83 -5.76 6.51 -15.64
C ASP A 83 -6.69 6.83 -16.84
N ARG A 84 -6.98 5.82 -17.69
CA ARG A 84 -7.82 5.97 -18.90
C ARG A 84 -9.31 5.85 -18.62
N PHE A 85 -9.69 4.87 -17.79
CA PHE A 85 -11.08 4.59 -17.42
C PHE A 85 -11.44 5.25 -16.10
N GLU A 86 -12.72 5.24 -15.73
CA GLU A 86 -13.13 5.72 -14.43
C GLU A 86 -12.62 4.80 -13.31
N ILE A 87 -12.04 5.39 -12.26
CA ILE A 87 -11.54 4.67 -11.08
C ILE A 87 -12.62 3.76 -10.49
N ARG A 88 -13.85 4.25 -10.42
CA ARG A 88 -15.02 3.49 -9.94
C ARG A 88 -15.25 2.22 -10.74
N VAL A 89 -15.18 2.28 -12.07
CA VAL A 89 -15.36 1.12 -12.96
C VAL A 89 -14.26 0.10 -12.70
N MET A 90 -13.01 0.55 -12.58
CA MET A 90 -11.88 -0.33 -12.27
C MET A 90 -12.01 -1.02 -10.90
N MET A 91 -12.50 -0.28 -9.89
CA MET A 91 -12.76 -0.86 -8.57
C MET A 91 -13.90 -1.89 -8.61
N ILE A 92 -15.00 -1.61 -9.33
CA ILE A 92 -16.10 -2.57 -9.52
C ILE A 92 -15.60 -3.83 -10.21
N LEU A 93 -14.91 -3.68 -11.36
CA LEU A 93 -14.38 -4.81 -12.11
C LEU A 93 -13.42 -5.67 -11.26
N GLY A 94 -12.49 -5.04 -10.54
CA GLY A 94 -11.57 -5.77 -9.68
C GLY A 94 -12.27 -6.46 -8.51
N THR A 95 -13.29 -5.83 -7.90
CA THR A 95 -14.10 -6.44 -6.83
C THR A 95 -14.91 -7.63 -7.37
N MET A 96 -15.50 -7.50 -8.55
CA MET A 96 -16.21 -8.59 -9.21
C MET A 96 -15.26 -9.75 -9.54
N MET A 97 -14.09 -9.47 -10.12
CA MET A 97 -13.08 -10.50 -10.41
C MET A 97 -12.61 -11.21 -9.15
N ALA A 98 -12.28 -10.49 -8.09
CA ALA A 98 -11.82 -11.08 -6.83
C ALA A 98 -12.93 -11.90 -6.15
N GLY A 99 -14.16 -11.39 -6.11
CA GLY A 99 -15.32 -12.09 -5.54
C GLY A 99 -15.66 -13.36 -6.31
N LEU A 100 -15.75 -13.28 -7.65
CA LEU A 100 -15.94 -14.44 -8.51
C LEU A 100 -14.76 -15.42 -8.41
N GLY A 101 -13.54 -14.91 -8.28
CA GLY A 101 -12.36 -15.75 -8.09
C GLY A 101 -12.47 -16.62 -6.83
N PHE A 102 -12.90 -16.07 -5.69
CA PHE A 102 -13.12 -16.86 -4.47
C PHE A 102 -14.31 -17.83 -4.59
N VAL A 103 -15.39 -17.42 -5.26
CA VAL A 103 -16.52 -18.33 -5.52
C VAL A 103 -16.07 -19.49 -6.41
N LEU A 104 -15.42 -19.21 -7.53
CA LEU A 104 -14.94 -20.26 -8.43
C LEU A 104 -13.87 -21.14 -7.79
N LEU A 105 -13.03 -20.59 -6.90
CA LEU A 105 -12.05 -21.36 -6.14
C LEU A 105 -12.71 -22.50 -5.36
N ALA A 106 -13.90 -22.27 -4.80
CA ALA A 106 -14.65 -23.30 -4.06
C ALA A 106 -15.08 -24.49 -4.94
N PHE A 107 -15.18 -24.31 -6.24
CA PHE A 107 -15.57 -25.34 -7.21
C PHE A 107 -14.38 -25.93 -8.00
N THR A 108 -13.15 -25.58 -7.63
CA THR A 108 -11.97 -26.17 -8.28
C THR A 108 -11.75 -27.62 -7.83
N HIS A 109 -11.53 -28.52 -8.79
CA HIS A 109 -11.24 -29.92 -8.58
C HIS A 109 -9.92 -30.36 -9.23
N SER A 110 -9.25 -29.46 -9.95
CA SER A 110 -7.95 -29.74 -10.56
C SER A 110 -6.94 -28.62 -10.25
N TYR A 111 -5.66 -28.99 -10.25
CA TYR A 111 -4.58 -28.04 -10.03
C TYR A 111 -4.56 -26.91 -11.07
N LEU A 112 -4.81 -27.24 -12.34
CA LEU A 112 -4.81 -26.23 -13.40
C LEU A 112 -5.92 -25.21 -13.20
N THR A 113 -7.15 -25.63 -12.88
CA THR A 113 -8.27 -24.70 -12.61
C THR A 113 -7.99 -23.84 -11.38
N PHE A 114 -7.43 -24.44 -10.32
CA PHE A 114 -6.99 -23.69 -9.14
C PHE A 114 -5.96 -22.61 -9.50
N LEU A 115 -4.92 -22.97 -10.27
CA LEU A 115 -3.86 -22.06 -10.70
C LEU A 115 -4.40 -20.89 -11.53
N LEU A 116 -5.26 -21.19 -12.51
CA LEU A 116 -5.86 -20.17 -13.38
C LEU A 116 -6.78 -19.22 -12.61
N VAL A 117 -7.66 -19.75 -11.76
CA VAL A 117 -8.58 -18.94 -10.94
C VAL A 117 -7.78 -18.06 -9.98
N PHE A 118 -6.78 -18.63 -9.31
CA PHE A 118 -5.96 -17.87 -8.37
C PHE A 118 -5.20 -16.74 -9.04
N THR A 119 -4.52 -17.03 -10.15
CA THR A 119 -3.66 -16.04 -10.81
C THR A 119 -4.50 -15.00 -11.56
N PHE A 120 -5.38 -15.43 -12.45
CA PHE A 120 -6.05 -14.49 -13.36
C PHE A 120 -7.31 -13.82 -12.80
N LEU A 121 -7.97 -14.39 -11.79
CA LEU A 121 -9.15 -13.78 -11.19
C LEU A 121 -8.83 -13.15 -9.84
N LEU A 122 -8.26 -13.92 -8.91
CA LEU A 122 -7.99 -13.40 -7.57
C LEU A 122 -6.88 -12.37 -7.56
N ALA A 123 -5.68 -12.72 -8.03
CA ALA A 123 -4.53 -11.83 -7.95
C ALA A 123 -4.75 -10.56 -8.80
N SER A 124 -5.19 -10.70 -10.05
CA SER A 124 -5.50 -9.56 -10.93
C SER A 124 -6.63 -8.70 -10.37
N GLY A 125 -7.70 -9.30 -9.85
CA GLY A 125 -8.83 -8.57 -9.26
C GLY A 125 -8.39 -7.69 -8.09
N PHE A 126 -7.62 -8.26 -7.15
CA PHE A 126 -7.08 -7.49 -6.03
C PHE A 126 -6.06 -6.43 -6.44
N GLN A 127 -5.29 -6.68 -7.49
CA GLN A 127 -4.30 -5.73 -7.96
C GLN A 127 -4.96 -4.52 -8.63
N VAL A 128 -5.91 -4.75 -9.53
CA VAL A 128 -6.59 -3.70 -10.28
C VAL A 128 -7.58 -2.92 -9.40
N GLY A 129 -8.47 -3.61 -8.71
CA GLY A 129 -9.61 -2.98 -8.04
C GLY A 129 -9.31 -2.43 -6.65
N PHE A 130 -8.40 -3.04 -5.90
CA PHE A 130 -8.24 -2.72 -4.49
C PHE A 130 -7.06 -1.75 -4.24
N ASN A 131 -5.87 -2.08 -4.68
CA ASN A 131 -4.68 -1.32 -4.30
C ASN A 131 -4.40 -0.13 -5.23
N HIS A 132 -4.30 -0.37 -6.54
CA HIS A 132 -3.94 0.71 -7.47
C HIS A 132 -5.06 1.74 -7.61
N ALA A 133 -6.31 1.29 -7.74
CA ALA A 133 -7.46 2.18 -7.93
C ALA A 133 -7.76 3.00 -6.67
N SER A 134 -7.73 2.39 -5.47
CA SER A 134 -7.94 3.11 -4.21
C SER A 134 -6.90 4.19 -3.96
N MET A 135 -5.61 3.90 -4.23
CA MET A 135 -4.54 4.89 -4.10
C MET A 135 -4.67 6.02 -5.11
N ALA A 136 -5.08 5.72 -6.35
CA ALA A 136 -5.35 6.73 -7.36
C ALA A 136 -6.54 7.62 -6.96
N ALA A 137 -7.61 7.03 -6.41
CA ALA A 137 -8.75 7.78 -5.90
C ALA A 137 -8.31 8.80 -4.84
N VAL A 138 -7.57 8.36 -3.81
CA VAL A 138 -7.06 9.27 -2.75
C VAL A 138 -6.15 10.35 -3.35
N ASN A 139 -5.31 10.01 -4.33
CA ASN A 139 -4.43 10.98 -4.99
C ASN A 139 -5.21 12.09 -5.72
N HIS A 140 -6.42 11.78 -6.24
CA HIS A 140 -7.28 12.79 -6.88
C HIS A 140 -7.98 13.70 -5.87
N TRP A 141 -8.35 13.19 -4.69
CA TRP A 141 -9.14 13.91 -3.70
C TRP A 141 -8.32 14.78 -2.74
N PHE A 142 -7.04 14.43 -2.52
CA PHE A 142 -6.19 15.12 -1.56
C PHE A 142 -4.93 15.68 -2.20
N LEU A 143 -4.56 16.90 -1.79
CA LEU A 143 -3.32 17.58 -2.14
C LEU A 143 -2.44 17.81 -0.91
N THR A 144 -2.99 18.47 0.12
CA THR A 144 -2.25 18.84 1.33
C THR A 144 -2.20 17.71 2.36
N LYS A 145 -3.30 16.94 2.49
CA LYS A 145 -3.43 15.81 3.42
C LYS A 145 -3.22 14.44 2.76
N ARG A 146 -2.54 14.42 1.63
CA ARG A 146 -2.35 13.20 0.82
C ARG A 146 -1.60 12.10 1.56
N GLY A 147 -0.56 12.46 2.32
CA GLY A 147 0.24 11.51 3.10
C GLY A 147 -0.61 10.80 4.16
N LEU A 148 -1.36 11.55 4.96
CA LEU A 148 -2.26 11.01 5.97
C LEU A 148 -3.37 10.15 5.35
N ALA A 149 -4.02 10.65 4.29
CA ALA A 149 -5.10 9.94 3.62
C ALA A 149 -4.65 8.58 3.05
N MET A 150 -3.50 8.55 2.36
CA MET A 150 -2.91 7.31 1.84
C MET A 150 -2.46 6.37 2.96
N SER A 151 -1.98 6.90 4.08
CA SER A 151 -1.56 6.10 5.23
C SER A 151 -2.73 5.43 5.93
N ILE A 152 -3.83 6.14 6.14
CA ILE A 152 -5.05 5.58 6.72
C ILE A 152 -5.60 4.47 5.80
N LEU A 153 -5.63 4.72 4.48
CA LEU A 153 -6.05 3.71 3.51
C LEU A 153 -5.22 2.42 3.67
N GLN A 154 -3.89 2.53 3.63
CA GLN A 154 -3.01 1.36 3.73
C GLN A 154 -3.02 0.67 5.10
N THR A 155 -3.42 1.38 6.18
CA THR A 155 -3.59 0.77 7.50
C THR A 155 -4.69 -0.29 7.47
N GLY A 156 -5.66 -0.19 6.57
CA GLY A 156 -6.67 -1.21 6.33
C GLY A 156 -6.08 -2.60 6.16
N GLN A 157 -4.99 -2.76 5.44
CA GLN A 157 -4.34 -4.06 5.25
C GLN A 157 -3.94 -4.74 6.57
N ALA A 158 -3.38 -3.99 7.51
CA ALA A 158 -3.01 -4.52 8.82
C ALA A 158 -4.25 -4.85 9.66
N ILE A 159 -5.27 -3.97 9.63
CA ILE A 159 -6.56 -4.21 10.31
C ILE A 159 -7.21 -5.49 9.76
N GLY A 160 -7.22 -5.69 8.45
CA GLY A 160 -7.74 -6.90 7.83
C GLY A 160 -7.03 -8.17 8.27
N GLY A 161 -5.70 -8.13 8.39
CA GLY A 161 -4.92 -9.23 8.94
C GLY A 161 -5.27 -9.55 10.39
N VAL A 162 -5.55 -8.55 11.22
CA VAL A 162 -5.91 -8.74 12.62
C VAL A 162 -7.36 -9.23 12.78
N VAL A 163 -8.30 -8.71 11.98
CA VAL A 163 -9.74 -8.96 12.16
C VAL A 163 -10.25 -10.11 11.29
N LEU A 164 -9.95 -10.07 9.99
CA LEU A 164 -10.52 -11.03 9.03
C LEU A 164 -9.76 -12.36 9.02
N PHE A 165 -8.45 -12.36 9.25
CA PHE A 165 -7.67 -13.61 9.25
C PHE A 165 -8.17 -14.64 10.28
N PRO A 166 -8.43 -14.29 11.57
CA PRO A 166 -9.00 -15.24 12.52
C PRO A 166 -10.39 -15.75 12.12
N LEU A 167 -11.21 -14.88 11.51
CA LEU A 167 -12.54 -15.26 11.04
C LEU A 167 -12.46 -16.28 9.89
N VAL A 168 -11.54 -16.06 8.94
CA VAL A 168 -11.29 -17.02 7.85
C VAL A 168 -10.73 -18.34 8.42
N ALA A 169 -9.81 -18.27 9.39
CA ALA A 169 -9.27 -19.46 10.05
C ALA A 169 -10.39 -20.30 10.70
N LEU A 170 -11.29 -19.63 11.42
CA LEU A 170 -12.46 -20.28 12.03
C LEU A 170 -13.38 -20.89 10.98
N ALA A 171 -13.62 -20.17 9.87
CA ALA A 171 -14.45 -20.70 8.77
C ALA A 171 -13.80 -21.91 8.12
N VAL A 172 -12.49 -21.90 7.85
CA VAL A 172 -11.76 -23.05 7.28
C VAL A 172 -11.84 -24.26 8.21
N LEU A 173 -11.65 -24.05 9.53
CA LEU A 173 -11.67 -25.13 10.52
C LEU A 173 -13.07 -25.74 10.76
N ARG A 174 -14.13 -24.90 10.71
CA ARG A 174 -15.49 -25.33 11.06
C ARG A 174 -16.29 -25.77 9.84
N LEU A 175 -16.14 -25.10 8.69
CA LEU A 175 -16.95 -25.28 7.49
C LEU A 175 -16.19 -25.94 6.34
N GLY A 176 -14.87 -26.09 6.50
CA GLY A 176 -13.99 -26.50 5.42
C GLY A 176 -13.59 -25.35 4.48
N TRP A 177 -12.51 -25.54 3.74
CA TRP A 177 -11.91 -24.49 2.93
C TRP A 177 -12.78 -24.01 1.75
N ARG A 178 -13.60 -24.88 1.15
CA ARG A 178 -14.51 -24.54 0.05
C ARG A 178 -15.60 -23.59 0.52
N SER A 179 -16.24 -23.88 1.64
CA SER A 179 -17.26 -23.01 2.23
C SER A 179 -16.65 -21.69 2.72
N ALA A 180 -15.44 -21.74 3.30
CA ALA A 180 -14.70 -20.53 3.67
C ALA A 180 -14.37 -19.65 2.45
N ALA A 181 -14.05 -20.25 1.30
CA ALA A 181 -13.84 -19.52 0.05
C ALA A 181 -15.15 -18.85 -0.44
N LEU A 182 -16.30 -19.54 -0.39
CA LEU A 182 -17.60 -18.94 -0.70
C LEU A 182 -17.93 -17.76 0.23
N CYS A 183 -17.72 -17.94 1.54
CA CYS A 183 -17.89 -16.85 2.51
C CYS A 183 -16.98 -15.64 2.20
N SER A 184 -15.72 -15.91 1.84
CA SER A 184 -14.76 -14.85 1.46
C SER A 184 -15.21 -14.11 0.20
N GLY A 185 -15.72 -14.81 -0.80
CA GLY A 185 -16.34 -14.23 -1.99
C GLY A 185 -17.54 -13.35 -1.64
N GLY A 186 -18.42 -13.84 -0.74
CA GLY A 186 -19.56 -13.08 -0.21
C GLY A 186 -19.14 -11.79 0.48
N VAL A 187 -18.12 -11.84 1.35
CA VAL A 187 -17.57 -10.64 2.02
C VAL A 187 -17.04 -9.63 0.99
N ILE A 188 -16.38 -10.08 -0.07
CA ILE A 188 -15.92 -9.20 -1.15
C ILE A 188 -17.10 -8.54 -1.86
N PHE A 189 -18.14 -9.29 -2.22
CA PHE A 189 -19.33 -8.72 -2.86
C PHE A 189 -20.09 -7.75 -1.97
N LEU A 190 -20.09 -7.93 -0.66
CA LEU A 190 -20.66 -6.97 0.30
C LEU A 190 -19.95 -5.61 0.27
N THR A 191 -18.76 -5.51 -0.28
CA THR A 191 -18.08 -4.21 -0.45
C THR A 191 -18.51 -3.47 -1.73
N LEU A 192 -19.20 -4.11 -2.68
CA LEU A 192 -19.66 -3.47 -3.94
C LEU A 192 -20.53 -2.23 -3.71
N PRO A 193 -21.53 -2.23 -2.81
CA PRO A 193 -22.31 -1.02 -2.54
C PRO A 193 -21.45 0.16 -2.09
N LEU A 194 -20.38 -0.11 -1.31
CA LEU A 194 -19.43 0.93 -0.87
C LEU A 194 -18.64 1.47 -2.06
N VAL A 195 -18.17 0.60 -2.95
CA VAL A 195 -17.44 0.99 -4.17
C VAL A 195 -18.31 1.86 -5.08
N LEU A 196 -19.62 1.62 -5.14
CA LEU A 196 -20.56 2.45 -5.91
C LEU A 196 -20.61 3.92 -5.45
N LEU A 197 -20.26 4.19 -4.20
CA LEU A 197 -20.18 5.56 -3.65
C LEU A 197 -18.91 6.30 -4.08
N ILE A 198 -17.92 5.61 -4.66
CA ILE A 198 -16.68 6.27 -5.09
C ILE A 198 -16.95 7.20 -6.27
N ARG A 199 -16.43 8.42 -6.19
CA ARG A 199 -16.49 9.45 -7.22
C ARG A 199 -15.07 9.70 -7.77
N ARG A 200 -15.01 10.07 -9.04
CA ARG A 200 -13.75 10.23 -9.77
C ARG A 200 -12.84 11.28 -9.15
N SER A 201 -13.38 12.44 -8.87
CA SER A 201 -12.63 13.57 -8.33
C SER A 201 -13.57 14.56 -7.62
N PRO A 202 -13.03 15.44 -6.73
CA PRO A 202 -13.84 16.45 -6.07
C PRO A 202 -14.50 17.42 -7.06
N GLU A 203 -13.84 17.74 -8.16
CA GLU A 203 -14.33 18.63 -9.20
C GLU A 203 -15.62 18.09 -9.85
N SER A 204 -15.79 16.76 -9.95
CA SER A 204 -17.02 16.13 -10.44
C SER A 204 -18.26 16.38 -9.56
N MET A 205 -18.03 16.85 -8.32
CA MET A 205 -19.08 17.22 -7.35
C MET A 205 -19.10 18.72 -7.06
N GLY A 206 -18.37 19.53 -7.84
CA GLY A 206 -18.25 20.98 -7.59
C GLY A 206 -17.45 21.32 -6.34
N LEU A 207 -16.60 20.38 -5.87
CA LEU A 207 -15.76 20.57 -4.68
C LEU A 207 -14.31 20.82 -5.10
N LEU A 208 -13.57 21.51 -4.26
CA LEU A 208 -12.11 21.59 -4.39
C LEU A 208 -11.42 20.46 -3.62
N PRO A 209 -10.20 20.06 -4.00
CA PRO A 209 -9.40 19.11 -3.24
C PRO A 209 -9.23 19.56 -1.76
N ASP A 210 -9.08 18.55 -0.87
CA ASP A 210 -9.00 18.75 0.59
C ASP A 210 -10.25 19.39 1.23
N GLY A 211 -11.33 19.64 0.47
CA GLY A 211 -12.55 20.31 0.93
C GLY A 211 -12.36 21.83 1.15
N GLU A 212 -11.40 22.43 0.47
CA GLU A 212 -11.22 23.87 0.52
C GLU A 212 -12.41 24.58 -0.16
N THR A 213 -12.85 25.70 0.41
CA THR A 213 -13.81 26.61 -0.24
C THR A 213 -13.03 27.70 -0.97
N GLU A 214 -13.49 28.10 -2.16
CA GLU A 214 -12.91 29.26 -2.82
C GLU A 214 -13.01 30.50 -1.91
N PRO A 215 -11.91 31.22 -1.69
CA PRO A 215 -11.99 32.47 -0.93
C PRO A 215 -12.88 33.46 -1.71
N PRO A 216 -13.71 34.26 -1.01
CA PRO A 216 -14.52 35.27 -1.68
C PRO A 216 -13.61 36.20 -2.51
N PRO A 217 -14.05 36.71 -3.66
CA PRO A 217 -13.24 37.51 -4.58
C PRO A 217 -12.52 38.71 -3.92
N SER A 218 -13.11 39.28 -2.86
CA SER A 218 -12.54 40.35 -2.09
C SER A 218 -11.34 39.98 -1.21
N ALA A 219 -11.19 38.68 -0.87
CA ALA A 219 -10.10 38.17 -0.01
C ALA A 219 -8.92 37.59 -0.83
N ALA A 220 -9.06 37.43 -2.14
CA ALA A 220 -8.06 36.80 -2.99
C ALA A 220 -6.67 37.47 -2.93
N GLY A 221 -6.60 38.76 -2.75
CA GLY A 221 -5.34 39.52 -2.65
C GLY A 221 -4.59 39.33 -1.33
N VAL A 222 -5.28 39.14 -0.22
CA VAL A 222 -4.70 39.01 1.13
C VAL A 222 -4.30 37.57 1.45
N VAL A 223 -5.12 36.59 1.03
CA VAL A 223 -4.86 35.18 1.25
C VAL A 223 -3.70 34.66 0.40
N ALA A 224 -3.46 35.27 -0.77
CA ALA A 224 -2.33 34.90 -1.64
C ALA A 224 -0.95 35.18 -1.02
N ARG A 225 -0.84 36.14 -0.05
CA ARG A 225 0.42 36.48 0.63
C ARG A 225 0.84 35.48 1.72
N HIS A 226 -0.11 34.73 2.34
CA HIS A 226 0.18 33.83 3.45
C HIS A 226 0.08 32.33 3.08
N ARG A 227 -0.54 32.00 1.95
CA ARG A 227 -0.49 30.63 1.41
C ARG A 227 0.82 30.45 0.65
N ARG A 228 1.63 29.45 1.04
CA ARG A 228 2.59 28.87 0.09
C ARG A 228 1.78 28.61 -1.17
N ARG A 229 2.05 29.37 -2.25
CA ARG A 229 1.41 29.18 -3.56
C ARG A 229 1.34 27.69 -3.82
N PRO A 230 0.15 27.12 -4.16
CA PRO A 230 0.12 25.77 -4.67
C PRO A 230 1.16 25.74 -5.80
N ARG A 231 2.23 24.98 -5.60
CA ARG A 231 3.23 24.77 -6.64
C ARG A 231 2.43 24.31 -7.84
N ALA A 232 2.51 25.01 -8.97
CA ALA A 232 1.77 24.66 -10.17
C ALA A 232 1.86 23.15 -10.32
N LEU A 233 0.70 22.47 -10.29
CA LEU A 233 0.64 21.02 -10.33
C LEU A 233 1.33 20.61 -11.61
N VAL A 234 2.53 20.02 -11.49
CA VAL A 234 3.24 19.46 -12.63
C VAL A 234 2.47 18.22 -13.02
N GLU A 235 1.80 18.21 -14.16
CA GLU A 235 1.13 17.04 -14.71
C GLU A 235 2.02 16.45 -15.79
N LEU A 236 2.78 15.41 -15.43
CA LEU A 236 3.64 14.71 -16.38
C LEU A 236 2.94 13.46 -16.89
N THR A 237 3.11 13.20 -18.19
CA THR A 237 2.76 11.90 -18.77
C THR A 237 3.73 10.84 -18.28
N THR A 238 3.34 9.57 -18.35
CA THR A 238 4.21 8.45 -17.96
C THR A 238 5.53 8.46 -18.73
N LYS A 239 5.48 8.78 -20.05
CA LYS A 239 6.69 8.87 -20.89
C LYS A 239 7.63 10.00 -20.46
N GLU A 240 7.09 11.12 -20.06
CA GLU A 240 7.87 12.25 -19.55
C GLU A 240 8.46 11.92 -18.18
N ALA A 241 7.68 11.32 -17.29
CA ALA A 241 8.13 10.90 -15.97
C ALA A 241 9.33 9.94 -16.04
N LEU A 242 9.26 8.92 -16.93
CA LEU A 242 10.35 7.95 -17.17
C LEU A 242 11.67 8.59 -17.62
N LYS A 243 11.62 9.77 -18.24
CA LYS A 243 12.82 10.51 -18.67
C LYS A 243 13.45 11.35 -17.55
N THR A 244 12.77 11.51 -16.39
CA THR A 244 13.26 12.33 -15.28
C THR A 244 14.17 11.53 -14.34
N PRO A 245 15.25 12.11 -13.82
CA PRO A 245 16.02 11.49 -12.74
C PRO A 245 15.20 11.20 -11.49
N ALA A 246 14.19 12.03 -11.19
CA ALA A 246 13.30 11.86 -10.05
C ALA A 246 12.55 10.52 -10.09
N PHE A 247 12.12 10.06 -11.26
CA PHE A 247 11.47 8.76 -11.42
C PHE A 247 12.42 7.62 -11.02
N TRP A 248 13.64 7.62 -11.52
CA TRP A 248 14.61 6.55 -11.25
C TRP A 248 15.11 6.56 -9.80
N LEU A 249 15.23 7.75 -9.19
CA LEU A 249 15.56 7.86 -7.77
C LEU A 249 14.43 7.31 -6.88
N ILE A 250 13.16 7.56 -7.24
CA ILE A 250 12.01 7.00 -6.52
C ILE A 250 11.91 5.49 -6.74
N ALA A 251 12.06 5.01 -7.98
CA ALA A 251 12.07 3.58 -8.28
C ALA A 251 13.22 2.87 -7.55
N GLY A 252 14.41 3.47 -7.54
CA GLY A 252 15.56 2.99 -6.78
C GLY A 252 15.29 2.95 -5.28
N PHE A 253 14.73 4.02 -4.70
CA PHE A 253 14.33 4.04 -3.31
C PHE A 253 13.37 2.89 -2.95
N HIS A 254 12.28 2.75 -3.71
CA HIS A 254 11.30 1.70 -3.46
C HIS A 254 11.91 0.30 -3.57
N SER A 255 12.76 0.08 -4.57
CA SER A 255 13.47 -1.18 -4.77
C SER A 255 14.43 -1.50 -3.62
N LEU A 256 15.35 -0.57 -3.32
CA LEU A 256 16.37 -0.74 -2.29
C LEU A 256 15.77 -0.91 -0.88
N ARG A 257 14.67 -0.21 -0.58
CA ARG A 257 13.93 -0.38 0.67
C ARG A 257 13.19 -1.72 0.71
N ASN A 258 12.59 -2.14 -0.41
CA ASN A 258 11.71 -3.31 -0.42
C ASN A 258 12.47 -4.64 -0.37
N ILE A 259 13.73 -4.68 -0.83
CA ILE A 259 14.60 -5.86 -0.75
C ILE A 259 14.77 -6.33 0.71
N PRO A 260 15.32 -5.50 1.64
CA PRO A 260 15.46 -5.90 3.04
C PRO A 260 14.12 -6.16 3.72
N TYR A 261 13.12 -5.32 3.42
CA TYR A 261 11.78 -5.46 4.00
C TYR A 261 11.16 -6.82 3.67
N THR A 262 11.19 -7.24 2.42
CA THR A 262 10.65 -8.54 1.98
C THR A 262 11.43 -9.70 2.60
N ALA A 263 12.76 -9.63 2.58
CA ALA A 263 13.61 -10.67 3.17
C ALA A 263 13.33 -10.87 4.66
N VAL A 264 13.35 -9.78 5.43
CA VAL A 264 13.12 -9.83 6.88
C VAL A 264 11.69 -10.29 7.18
N THR A 265 10.68 -9.79 6.47
CA THR A 265 9.29 -10.17 6.74
C THR A 265 9.02 -11.66 6.46
N VAL A 266 9.60 -12.20 5.39
CA VAL A 266 9.46 -13.64 5.06
C VAL A 266 10.19 -14.52 6.07
N HIS A 267 11.39 -14.12 6.49
CA HIS A 267 12.22 -14.90 7.40
C HIS A 267 12.06 -14.51 8.88
N LEU A 268 11.10 -13.65 9.25
CA LEU A 268 11.02 -13.10 10.60
C LEU A 268 10.93 -14.18 11.69
N VAL A 269 10.04 -15.17 11.53
CA VAL A 269 9.91 -16.26 12.50
C VAL A 269 11.15 -17.13 12.54
N PRO A 270 11.67 -17.67 11.42
CA PRO A 270 12.93 -18.43 11.43
C PRO A 270 14.10 -17.65 11.99
N LEU A 271 14.19 -16.35 11.73
CA LEU A 271 15.23 -15.46 12.22
C LEU A 271 15.18 -15.30 13.74
N LEU A 272 13.97 -15.12 14.31
CA LEU A 272 13.78 -15.01 15.75
C LEU A 272 14.08 -16.34 16.46
N VAL A 273 13.68 -17.47 15.87
CA VAL A 273 14.03 -18.81 16.37
C VAL A 273 15.56 -19.03 16.32
N TRP A 274 16.22 -18.60 15.25
CA TRP A 274 17.68 -18.62 15.16
C TRP A 274 18.36 -17.77 16.25
N LYS A 275 17.73 -16.66 16.67
CA LYS A 275 18.17 -15.82 17.80
C LYS A 275 17.91 -16.47 19.17
N GLY A 276 17.26 -17.64 19.25
CA GLY A 276 16.99 -18.37 20.47
C GLY A 276 15.63 -18.11 21.12
N PHE A 277 14.71 -17.44 20.42
CA PHE A 277 13.33 -17.33 20.89
C PHE A 277 12.52 -18.59 20.55
N ASP A 278 11.59 -18.95 21.40
CA ASP A 278 10.61 -19.99 21.10
C ASP A 278 9.61 -19.51 20.03
N GLN A 279 8.93 -20.45 19.39
CA GLN A 279 8.04 -20.17 18.28
C GLN A 279 6.84 -19.30 18.67
N SER A 280 6.35 -19.41 19.91
CA SER A 280 5.25 -18.59 20.42
C SER A 280 5.66 -17.14 20.59
N THR A 281 6.83 -16.88 21.17
CA THR A 281 7.42 -15.54 21.29
C THR A 281 7.74 -14.95 19.91
N ALA A 282 8.23 -15.74 18.97
CA ALA A 282 8.43 -15.28 17.60
C ALA A 282 7.12 -14.86 16.93
N ALA A 283 6.03 -15.63 17.11
CA ALA A 283 4.70 -15.27 16.62
C ALA A 283 4.17 -13.99 17.29
N PHE A 284 4.43 -13.78 18.59
CA PHE A 284 4.10 -12.52 19.27
C PHE A 284 4.77 -11.32 18.61
N PHE A 285 6.05 -11.39 18.25
CA PHE A 285 6.75 -10.29 17.59
C PHE A 285 6.21 -10.02 16.17
N VAL A 286 5.74 -11.03 15.44
CA VAL A 286 5.03 -10.83 14.16
C VAL A 286 3.73 -10.06 14.39
N GLY A 287 2.97 -10.42 15.42
CA GLY A 287 1.77 -9.70 15.83
C GLY A 287 2.07 -8.25 16.23
N LEU A 288 3.13 -8.04 17.03
CA LEU A 288 3.58 -6.71 17.44
C LEU A 288 4.00 -5.85 16.25
N MET A 289 4.65 -6.42 15.23
CA MET A 289 5.00 -5.72 14.01
C MET A 289 3.75 -5.27 13.23
N SER A 290 2.75 -6.13 13.11
CA SER A 290 1.47 -5.78 12.49
C SER A 290 0.73 -4.70 13.28
N PHE A 291 0.69 -4.79 14.60
CA PHE A 291 0.11 -3.77 15.47
C PHE A 291 0.84 -2.43 15.36
N SER A 292 2.17 -2.45 15.38
CA SER A 292 3.00 -1.24 15.20
C SER A 292 2.71 -0.56 13.87
N ALA A 293 2.47 -1.32 12.80
CA ALA A 293 2.13 -0.75 11.48
C ALA A 293 0.81 0.03 11.51
N VAL A 294 -0.18 -0.38 12.32
CA VAL A 294 -1.46 0.34 12.47
C VAL A 294 -1.24 1.76 13.03
N ILE A 295 -0.24 1.93 13.90
CA ILE A 295 0.07 3.22 14.54
C ILE A 295 1.06 4.02 13.68
N VAL A 296 2.14 3.37 13.24
CA VAL A 296 3.26 4.06 12.56
C VAL A 296 2.86 4.58 11.18
N ARG A 297 2.00 3.87 10.43
CA ARG A 297 1.56 4.34 9.10
C ARG A 297 0.82 5.68 9.16
N PRO A 298 -0.26 5.89 9.96
CA PRO A 298 -0.91 7.19 10.07
C PRO A 298 0.01 8.27 10.64
N LEU A 299 0.87 7.93 11.61
CA LEU A 299 1.83 8.85 12.19
C LEU A 299 2.79 9.39 11.13
N THR A 300 3.42 8.50 10.35
CA THR A 300 4.35 8.92 9.28
C THR A 300 3.63 9.70 8.19
N GLY A 301 2.39 9.33 7.84
CA GLY A 301 1.57 10.08 6.89
C GLY A 301 1.30 11.51 7.35
N TRP A 302 0.90 11.68 8.61
CA TRP A 302 0.68 13.00 9.22
C TRP A 302 1.97 13.84 9.29
N LEU A 303 3.10 13.22 9.63
CA LEU A 303 4.40 13.87 9.59
C LEU A 303 4.78 14.29 8.17
N GLY A 304 4.54 13.45 7.17
CA GLY A 304 4.83 13.72 5.77
C GLY A 304 3.99 14.84 5.16
N ASP A 305 2.81 15.14 5.71
CA ASP A 305 2.01 16.28 5.29
C ASP A 305 2.48 17.61 5.91
N ARG A 306 3.20 17.56 7.04
CA ARG A 306 3.73 18.76 7.74
C ARG A 306 5.16 19.09 7.36
N TRP A 307 5.97 18.08 7.11
CA TRP A 307 7.39 18.23 6.76
C TRP A 307 7.68 17.71 5.34
N PRO A 308 8.84 18.06 4.75
CA PRO A 308 9.21 17.54 3.43
C PRO A 308 9.20 16.01 3.39
N LYS A 309 8.35 15.46 2.52
CA LYS A 309 8.13 14.00 2.41
C LYS A 309 9.43 13.22 2.15
N GLN A 310 10.37 13.83 1.40
CA GLN A 310 11.68 13.24 1.15
C GLN A 310 12.46 13.02 2.46
N LYS A 311 12.45 14.02 3.36
CA LYS A 311 13.16 13.92 4.65
C LYS A 311 12.51 12.88 5.55
N ILE A 312 11.16 12.90 5.67
CA ILE A 312 10.43 11.90 6.46
C ILE A 312 10.67 10.48 5.92
N GLY A 313 10.61 10.31 4.60
CA GLY A 313 10.91 9.01 3.97
C GLY A 313 12.34 8.54 4.22
N ALA A 314 13.34 9.44 4.05
CA ALA A 314 14.74 9.12 4.34
C ALA A 314 14.97 8.77 5.82
N THR A 315 14.40 9.55 6.75
CA THR A 315 14.52 9.27 8.19
C THR A 315 13.86 7.93 8.54
N GLY A 316 12.66 7.64 8.03
CA GLY A 316 11.96 6.40 8.34
C GLY A 316 12.69 5.16 7.83
N VAL A 317 13.32 5.22 6.63
CA VAL A 317 14.12 4.09 6.14
C VAL A 317 15.41 3.93 6.94
N LEU A 318 16.05 5.03 7.38
CA LEU A 318 17.21 4.97 8.27
C LEU A 318 16.86 4.36 9.63
N LEU A 319 15.71 4.74 10.22
CA LEU A 319 15.22 4.12 11.45
C LEU A 319 15.01 2.61 11.26
N GLY A 320 14.46 2.18 10.11
CA GLY A 320 14.40 0.75 9.77
C GLY A 320 15.76 0.08 9.67
N GLY A 321 16.76 0.77 9.13
CA GLY A 321 18.16 0.32 9.11
C GLY A 321 18.75 0.20 10.51
N VAL A 322 18.52 1.21 11.38
CA VAL A 322 18.93 1.14 12.79
C VAL A 322 18.26 -0.04 13.50
N GLY A 323 16.96 -0.27 13.25
CA GLY A 323 16.24 -1.43 13.76
C GLY A 323 16.90 -2.75 13.32
N LEU A 324 17.28 -2.86 12.04
CA LEU A 324 17.99 -4.02 11.53
C LEU A 324 19.39 -4.17 12.19
N GLY A 325 20.08 -3.06 12.46
CA GLY A 325 21.32 -3.04 13.22
C GLY A 325 21.14 -3.54 14.66
N VAL A 326 20.07 -3.10 15.34
CA VAL A 326 19.72 -3.61 16.67
C VAL A 326 19.48 -5.12 16.61
N LEU A 327 18.75 -5.62 15.63
CA LEU A 327 18.54 -7.06 15.43
C LEU A 327 19.87 -7.82 15.27
N LEU A 328 20.83 -7.27 14.52
CA LEU A 328 22.12 -7.91 14.29
C LEU A 328 23.00 -7.91 15.54
N CYS A 329 23.11 -6.79 16.22
CA CYS A 329 24.02 -6.60 17.36
C CYS A 329 23.47 -7.16 18.67
N SER A 330 22.15 -7.34 18.80
CA SER A 330 21.53 -7.86 20.02
C SER A 330 21.58 -9.40 20.06
N GLY A 331 21.74 -9.94 21.28
CA GLY A 331 21.46 -11.35 21.57
C GLY A 331 19.94 -11.62 21.59
N ASN A 332 19.52 -12.51 22.49
CA ASN A 332 18.11 -12.90 22.69
C ASN A 332 17.33 -12.02 23.68
N GLY A 333 17.75 -10.76 23.87
CA GLY A 333 17.07 -9.84 24.78
C GLY A 333 15.70 -9.41 24.24
N PHE A 334 14.61 -9.70 24.99
CA PHE A 334 13.23 -9.37 24.63
C PHE A 334 13.04 -7.90 24.22
N TRP A 335 13.55 -6.96 25.02
CA TRP A 335 13.40 -5.52 24.78
C TRP A 335 14.15 -5.03 23.53
N HIS A 336 15.27 -5.67 23.18
CA HIS A 336 15.96 -5.37 21.92
C HIS A 336 15.11 -5.77 20.71
N MET A 337 14.36 -6.87 20.81
CA MET A 337 13.45 -7.29 19.74
C MET A 337 12.23 -6.38 19.65
N VAL A 338 11.70 -5.91 20.78
CA VAL A 338 10.65 -4.86 20.79
C VAL A 338 11.15 -3.60 20.07
N LEU A 339 12.35 -3.13 20.42
CA LEU A 339 12.96 -1.95 19.79
C LEU A 339 13.18 -2.16 18.28
N PHE A 340 13.71 -3.33 17.90
CA PHE A 340 13.83 -3.70 16.48
C PHE A 340 12.51 -3.60 15.76
N VAL A 341 11.45 -4.23 16.27
CA VAL A 341 10.12 -4.25 15.64
C VAL A 341 9.55 -2.84 15.47
N ILE A 342 9.67 -2.00 16.51
CA ILE A 342 9.18 -0.62 16.45
C ILE A 342 9.95 0.19 15.40
N LEU A 343 11.28 0.15 15.42
CA LEU A 343 12.13 0.88 14.48
C LEU A 343 11.94 0.39 13.03
N PHE A 344 11.85 -0.93 12.85
CA PHE A 344 11.66 -1.54 11.53
C PHE A 344 10.29 -1.19 10.93
N SER A 345 9.26 -1.02 11.77
CA SER A 345 7.92 -0.60 11.34
C SER A 345 7.91 0.79 10.70
N PHE A 346 8.88 1.68 11.01
CA PHE A 346 9.01 2.96 10.33
C PHE A 346 9.39 2.78 8.85
N ALA A 347 10.23 1.80 8.51
CA ALA A 347 10.53 1.51 7.11
C ALA A 347 9.29 1.06 6.31
N ASP A 348 8.31 0.44 6.97
CA ASP A 348 7.01 0.13 6.36
C ASP A 348 6.10 1.37 6.30
N GLY A 349 6.01 2.11 7.40
CA GLY A 349 5.11 3.26 7.55
C GLY A 349 5.33 4.35 6.52
N ILE A 350 6.58 4.62 6.14
CA ILE A 350 6.91 5.63 5.12
C ILE A 350 6.44 5.28 3.70
N ASN A 351 6.01 4.07 3.47
CA ASN A 351 5.55 3.65 2.13
C ASN A 351 4.44 4.55 1.59
N SER A 352 3.46 4.89 2.43
CA SER A 352 2.36 5.79 2.06
C SER A 352 2.84 7.20 1.74
N VAL A 353 3.79 7.73 2.53
CA VAL A 353 4.38 9.05 2.34
C VAL A 353 5.13 9.16 1.02
N THR A 354 5.85 8.11 0.65
CA THR A 354 6.62 8.08 -0.59
C THR A 354 5.72 7.92 -1.82
N TRP A 355 4.60 7.21 -1.71
CA TRP A 355 3.58 7.24 -2.75
C TRP A 355 2.88 8.59 -2.86
N ALA A 356 2.63 9.28 -1.73
CA ALA A 356 2.14 10.66 -1.77
C ALA A 356 3.15 11.61 -2.44
N LEU A 357 4.46 11.40 -2.24
CA LEU A 357 5.51 12.13 -2.92
C LEU A 357 5.47 11.93 -4.44
N VAL A 358 5.18 10.72 -4.92
CA VAL A 358 4.97 10.46 -6.37
C VAL A 358 3.87 11.35 -6.93
N GLY A 359 2.75 11.47 -6.22
CA GLY A 359 1.66 12.35 -6.61
C GLY A 359 2.04 13.84 -6.59
N ASP A 360 2.91 14.26 -5.65
CA ASP A 360 3.38 15.65 -5.58
C ASP A 360 4.38 16.02 -6.69
N LEU A 361 5.14 15.04 -7.18
CA LEU A 361 6.19 15.25 -8.19
C LEU A 361 5.66 15.14 -9.62
N PHE A 362 4.74 14.21 -9.87
CA PHE A 362 4.30 13.86 -11.22
C PHE A 362 2.84 14.22 -11.51
N GLY A 363 2.08 14.66 -10.50
CA GLY A 363 0.70 15.08 -10.65
C GLY A 363 -0.33 13.99 -10.40
N ARG A 364 -1.58 14.25 -10.82
CA ARG A 364 -2.73 13.37 -10.54
C ARG A 364 -3.14 12.52 -11.73
N LYS A 365 -3.00 13.06 -12.95
CA LYS A 365 -3.59 12.52 -14.18
C LYS A 365 -3.03 11.13 -14.57
N HIS A 366 -1.73 10.92 -14.41
CA HIS A 366 -1.04 9.68 -14.78
C HIS A 366 -0.43 8.97 -13.57
N PHE A 367 -0.95 9.24 -12.38
CA PHE A 367 -0.42 8.70 -11.12
C PHE A 367 -0.43 7.18 -11.09
N ALA A 368 -1.53 6.55 -11.51
CA ALA A 368 -1.67 5.09 -11.44
C ALA A 368 -0.70 4.39 -12.40
N SER A 369 -0.52 4.92 -13.61
CA SER A 369 0.48 4.41 -14.57
C SER A 369 1.91 4.54 -14.04
N ILE A 370 2.28 5.71 -13.53
CA ILE A 370 3.63 5.97 -12.98
C ILE A 370 3.89 5.05 -11.79
N ARG A 371 2.90 4.92 -10.88
CA ARG A 371 2.97 4.02 -9.74
C ARG A 371 3.11 2.56 -10.19
N GLY A 372 2.41 2.16 -11.25
CA GLY A 372 2.49 0.82 -11.83
C GLY A 372 3.91 0.48 -12.30
N TRP A 373 4.58 1.40 -13.00
CA TRP A 373 5.97 1.22 -13.45
C TRP A 373 6.97 1.16 -12.29
N VAL A 374 6.85 2.06 -11.29
CA VAL A 374 7.68 2.00 -10.08
C VAL A 374 7.47 0.68 -9.34
N GLY A 375 6.20 0.24 -9.20
CA GLY A 375 5.83 -1.01 -8.55
C GLY A 375 6.38 -2.24 -9.28
N MET A 376 6.40 -2.24 -10.62
CA MET A 376 7.01 -3.30 -11.42
C MET A 376 8.51 -3.41 -11.13
N ILE A 377 9.24 -2.30 -11.22
CA ILE A 377 10.69 -2.26 -10.96
C ILE A 377 11.00 -2.74 -9.54
N GLN A 378 10.24 -2.24 -8.55
CA GLN A 378 10.36 -2.65 -7.16
C GLN A 378 10.13 -4.16 -6.96
N SER A 379 9.10 -4.73 -7.61
CA SER A 379 8.74 -6.14 -7.46
C SER A 379 9.83 -7.05 -8.04
N PHE A 380 10.32 -6.75 -9.23
CA PHE A 380 11.44 -7.49 -9.82
C PHE A 380 12.71 -7.41 -8.98
N ALA A 381 13.04 -6.23 -8.48
CA ALA A 381 14.22 -6.04 -7.63
C ALA A 381 14.14 -6.83 -6.30
N SER A 382 12.95 -6.92 -5.71
CA SER A 382 12.76 -7.58 -4.41
C SER A 382 12.44 -9.08 -4.51
N MET A 383 12.13 -9.59 -5.71
CA MET A 383 11.77 -10.98 -5.93
C MET A 383 12.84 -11.97 -5.42
N PRO A 384 14.15 -11.79 -5.67
CA PRO A 384 15.18 -12.72 -5.21
C PRO A 384 15.52 -12.58 -3.72
N ALA A 385 15.04 -11.53 -3.03
CA ALA A 385 15.51 -11.17 -1.69
C ALA A 385 15.33 -12.28 -0.64
N ALA A 386 14.15 -12.90 -0.59
CA ALA A 386 13.89 -13.99 0.36
C ALA A 386 14.69 -15.25 0.01
N VAL A 387 14.79 -15.59 -1.29
CA VAL A 387 15.57 -16.74 -1.76
C VAL A 387 17.04 -16.55 -1.44
N PHE A 388 17.60 -15.37 -1.70
CA PHE A 388 18.97 -15.03 -1.36
C PHE A 388 19.22 -15.18 0.15
N THR A 389 18.31 -14.68 0.99
CA THR A 389 18.44 -14.78 2.46
C THR A 389 18.40 -16.22 2.94
N GLY A 390 17.53 -17.05 2.38
CA GLY A 390 17.48 -18.48 2.67
C GLY A 390 18.74 -19.21 2.22
N TRP A 391 19.19 -18.95 1.01
CA TRP A 391 20.41 -19.55 0.46
C TRP A 391 21.67 -19.20 1.29
N VAL A 392 21.82 -17.93 1.69
CA VAL A 392 22.95 -17.53 2.57
C VAL A 392 22.87 -18.28 3.90
N TYR A 393 21.66 -18.42 4.49
CA TYR A 393 21.50 -19.17 5.72
C TYR A 393 21.87 -20.64 5.57
N ASP A 394 21.44 -21.30 4.49
CA ASP A 394 21.74 -22.71 4.23
C ASP A 394 23.25 -22.96 4.10
N GLN A 395 24.00 -21.99 3.54
CA GLN A 395 25.45 -22.10 3.39
C GLN A 395 26.24 -21.74 4.68
N THR A 396 25.73 -20.79 5.46
CA THR A 396 26.51 -20.21 6.57
C THR A 396 25.94 -20.53 7.95
N HIS A 397 24.74 -21.11 8.01
CA HIS A 397 23.94 -21.29 9.24
C HIS A 397 23.75 -20.00 10.05
N SER A 398 23.84 -18.84 9.39
CA SER A 398 23.73 -17.52 10.02
C SER A 398 22.99 -16.53 9.13
N TYR A 399 21.99 -15.84 9.71
CA TYR A 399 21.33 -14.72 9.04
C TYR A 399 22.19 -13.46 8.98
N THR A 400 23.24 -13.34 9.79
CA THR A 400 24.08 -12.13 9.86
C THR A 400 24.63 -11.74 8.51
N TYR A 401 25.17 -12.70 7.75
CA TYR A 401 25.79 -12.44 6.44
C TYR A 401 24.75 -12.00 5.37
N ALA A 402 23.50 -12.44 5.50
CA ALA A 402 22.42 -12.00 4.62
C ALA A 402 21.94 -10.59 4.97
N LEU A 403 21.92 -10.24 6.27
CA LEU A 403 21.34 -8.99 6.75
C LEU A 403 22.32 -7.81 6.69
N LEU A 404 23.63 -8.04 6.80
CA LEU A 404 24.66 -6.98 6.72
C LEU A 404 24.56 -6.14 5.43
N PRO A 405 24.49 -6.72 4.21
CA PRO A 405 24.30 -5.93 3.00
C PRO A 405 23.03 -5.08 3.01
N PHE A 406 21.98 -5.52 3.71
CA PHE A 406 20.71 -4.81 3.77
C PHE A 406 20.79 -3.48 4.53
N LEU A 407 21.74 -3.33 5.47
CA LEU A 407 22.02 -2.04 6.10
C LEU A 407 22.50 -1.02 5.06
N VAL A 408 23.38 -1.44 4.16
CA VAL A 408 23.88 -0.60 3.07
C VAL A 408 22.74 -0.22 2.13
N LEU A 409 21.84 -1.17 1.80
CA LEU A 409 20.69 -0.90 0.94
C LEU A 409 19.75 0.14 1.55
N TYR A 410 19.51 0.13 2.86
CA TYR A 410 18.73 1.16 3.54
C TYR A 410 19.41 2.53 3.50
N GLY A 411 20.72 2.57 3.67
CA GLY A 411 21.51 3.80 3.52
C GLY A 411 21.40 4.38 2.09
N LEU A 412 21.57 3.53 1.08
CA LEU A 412 21.43 3.93 -0.33
C LEU A 412 19.98 4.37 -0.64
N ALA A 413 18.98 3.70 -0.10
CA ALA A 413 17.59 4.11 -0.25
C ALA A 413 17.36 5.53 0.33
N ALA A 414 17.90 5.82 1.52
CA ALA A 414 17.82 7.16 2.11
C ALA A 414 18.48 8.22 1.21
N LEU A 415 19.66 7.90 0.64
CA LEU A 415 20.36 8.79 -0.29
C LEU A 415 19.56 9.04 -1.58
N CYS A 416 18.87 8.03 -2.11
CA CYS A 416 17.97 8.20 -3.25
C CYS A 416 16.92 9.27 -2.94
N LEU A 417 16.20 9.16 -1.83
CA LEU A 417 15.18 10.17 -1.46
C LEU A 417 15.76 11.55 -1.18
N TRP A 418 16.92 11.62 -0.57
CA TRP A 418 17.57 12.88 -0.28
C TRP A 418 17.91 13.67 -1.56
N LYS A 419 18.30 12.96 -2.62
CA LYS A 419 18.63 13.54 -3.94
C LYS A 419 17.41 13.83 -4.80
N VAL A 420 16.21 13.36 -4.43
CA VAL A 420 15.00 13.64 -5.22
C VAL A 420 14.72 15.13 -5.23
N SER A 421 14.79 15.70 -6.41
CA SER A 421 14.35 17.07 -6.70
C SER A 421 13.15 17.05 -7.63
N PRO A 422 12.25 18.05 -7.52
CA PRO A 422 11.13 18.15 -8.44
C PRO A 422 11.62 18.28 -9.88
N PRO A 423 10.98 17.56 -10.82
CA PRO A 423 11.31 17.68 -12.23
C PRO A 423 11.08 19.12 -12.69
N THR A 424 12.02 19.65 -13.47
CA THR A 424 11.84 20.90 -14.19
C THR A 424 10.74 20.72 -15.23
N GLN A 425 9.78 21.65 -15.27
CA GLN A 425 8.74 21.62 -16.30
C GLN A 425 9.39 21.64 -17.69
N PRO A 426 8.97 20.78 -18.62
CA PRO A 426 9.30 21.03 -20.01
C PRO A 426 8.76 22.42 -20.36
N ARG A 427 9.62 23.31 -20.85
CA ARG A 427 9.19 24.59 -21.42
C ARG A 427 8.41 24.24 -22.68
N TYR A 428 7.08 24.22 -22.59
CA TYR A 428 6.29 24.27 -23.82
C TYR A 428 6.58 25.64 -24.47
N PRO A 429 6.94 25.70 -25.74
CA PRO A 429 6.99 26.97 -26.45
C PRO A 429 5.57 27.56 -26.36
N THR A 430 5.47 28.76 -25.81
CA THR A 430 4.25 29.56 -25.87
C THR A 430 3.93 29.75 -27.35
N ALA A 431 2.82 29.13 -27.79
CA ALA A 431 2.28 29.32 -29.13
C ALA A 431 1.73 30.75 -29.29
#